data_43cb9342ae2b20759029ffdf9ec74434
#
_entry.id   43cb9342ae2b20759029ffdf9ec74434
#
_cell.length_a   1.000
_cell.length_b   1.000
_cell.length_c   1.000
_cell.angle_alpha   90.00
_cell.angle_beta   90.00
_cell.angle_gamma   90.00
#
_symmetry.space_group_name_H-M   'P 1'
#
loop_
_entity.id
_entity.type
_entity.pdbx_description
1 polymer ?
#
loop_
_entity_poly.entity_id
_entity_poly.type
_entity_poly.pdbx_seq_one_letter_code
_entity_poly.pdbx_strand_id
1 'polypeptide(L)'
;KKEFSESGAYGLAHVSYEKQLEYKRNILLDAFDKYYRIPKPDKLVLKTLASPTTEHYRNKNQFPLAVRNGRVIAGLYKEGTNELVEINEDIALHENGNKITALAKKCLGKYKVAISTNKKNYGVKYIATRTSFYNGDVQLTFVANTDKIKNLDKVVNEIKRERIVKSIILNVTNDNDHLVMGSENITLYGADYIVEKIGDIKYELSAKSFFQLNPLATKKLYDKVVEFANLKETDVVLDAFCGVGTIGQYVSSKCKEVYGVDIVADAIKD
;
A
#
# COMPACT_ATOMS: atom_id res chain seq x y z
N LYS A 1 18.02 0.73 -12.95
CA LYS A 1 18.58 -0.53 -12.41
C LYS A 1 17.91 -1.70 -13.12
N LYS A 2 18.65 -2.81 -13.38
CA LYS A 2 18.16 -3.98 -14.12
C LYS A 2 16.90 -4.60 -13.48
N GLU A 3 16.85 -4.64 -12.17
CA GLU A 3 15.69 -5.12 -11.40
C GLU A 3 14.37 -4.38 -11.71
N PHE A 4 14.43 -3.11 -12.11
CA PHE A 4 13.23 -2.34 -12.44
C PHE A 4 12.64 -2.71 -13.80
N SER A 5 13.47 -3.00 -14.79
CA SER A 5 13.01 -3.44 -16.11
C SER A 5 12.53 -4.89 -16.12
N GLU A 6 13.09 -5.74 -15.24
CA GLU A 6 12.71 -7.15 -15.17
C GLU A 6 11.43 -7.41 -14.39
N SER A 7 11.13 -6.60 -13.37
CA SER A 7 9.96 -6.81 -12.50
C SER A 7 8.63 -6.33 -13.11
N GLY A 8 8.63 -5.59 -14.22
CA GLY A 8 7.42 -4.98 -14.79
C GLY A 8 6.77 -3.89 -13.92
N ALA A 9 7.24 -3.70 -12.68
CA ALA A 9 6.62 -2.80 -11.70
C ALA A 9 6.80 -1.31 -12.02
N TYR A 10 7.79 -0.98 -12.84
CA TYR A 10 8.19 0.38 -13.16
C TYR A 10 8.14 0.66 -14.65
N GLY A 11 7.05 0.23 -15.30
CA GLY A 11 6.89 0.23 -16.76
C GLY A 11 7.17 1.58 -17.45
N LEU A 12 6.98 2.70 -16.76
CA LEU A 12 7.24 4.04 -17.28
C LEU A 12 8.51 4.70 -16.71
N ALA A 13 9.35 3.97 -15.95
CA ALA A 13 10.56 4.55 -15.34
C ALA A 13 11.60 5.07 -16.35
N HIS A 14 11.52 4.66 -17.61
CA HIS A 14 12.35 5.14 -18.71
C HIS A 14 11.83 6.43 -19.37
N VAL A 15 10.65 6.91 -18.96
CA VAL A 15 9.98 8.10 -19.50
C VAL A 15 10.10 9.24 -18.48
N SER A 16 10.37 10.48 -18.95
CA SER A 16 10.39 11.64 -18.06
C SER A 16 9.04 11.83 -17.37
N TYR A 17 9.03 12.37 -16.15
CA TYR A 17 7.81 12.50 -15.37
C TYR A 17 6.76 13.39 -16.05
N GLU A 18 7.17 14.45 -16.71
CA GLU A 18 6.30 15.33 -17.49
C GLU A 18 5.58 14.56 -18.60
N LYS A 19 6.30 13.69 -19.31
CA LYS A 19 5.72 12.82 -20.33
C LYS A 19 4.77 11.77 -19.74
N GLN A 20 5.07 11.25 -18.56
CA GLN A 20 4.15 10.33 -17.87
C GLN A 20 2.81 11.02 -17.54
N LEU A 21 2.83 12.30 -17.12
CA LEU A 21 1.62 13.07 -16.85
C LEU A 21 0.82 13.32 -18.15
N GLU A 22 1.51 13.61 -19.26
CA GLU A 22 0.90 13.77 -20.57
C GLU A 22 0.24 12.46 -21.03
N TYR A 23 0.94 11.33 -20.94
CA TYR A 23 0.40 10.02 -21.31
C TYR A 23 -0.86 9.65 -20.50
N LYS A 24 -0.86 9.90 -19.21
CA LYS A 24 -2.05 9.67 -18.36
C LYS A 24 -3.26 10.47 -18.82
N ARG A 25 -3.05 11.73 -19.22
CA ARG A 25 -4.10 12.58 -19.78
C ARG A 25 -4.60 12.02 -21.11
N ASN A 26 -3.69 11.62 -22.01
CA ASN A 26 -4.04 11.10 -23.32
C ASN A 26 -4.84 9.80 -23.23
N ILE A 27 -4.49 8.89 -22.31
CA ILE A 27 -5.29 7.67 -22.06
C ILE A 27 -6.75 8.02 -21.75
N LEU A 28 -7.00 9.05 -20.96
CA LEU A 28 -8.35 9.48 -20.64
C LEU A 28 -9.05 10.13 -21.84
N LEU A 29 -8.33 10.94 -22.63
CA LEU A 29 -8.86 11.54 -23.88
C LEU A 29 -9.25 10.45 -24.89
N ASP A 30 -8.39 9.47 -25.08
CA ASP A 30 -8.64 8.33 -25.99
C ASP A 30 -9.87 7.51 -25.53
N ALA A 31 -10.03 7.33 -24.21
CA ALA A 31 -11.20 6.64 -23.66
C ALA A 31 -12.51 7.42 -23.90
N PHE A 32 -12.49 8.75 -23.74
CA PHE A 32 -13.64 9.58 -24.06
C PHE A 32 -13.99 9.58 -25.54
N ASP A 33 -13.01 9.65 -26.42
CA ASP A 33 -13.22 9.55 -27.87
C ASP A 33 -13.82 8.19 -28.26
N LYS A 34 -13.24 7.11 -27.75
CA LYS A 34 -13.62 5.73 -28.11
C LYS A 34 -15.01 5.32 -27.59
N TYR A 35 -15.32 5.66 -26.33
CA TYR A 35 -16.50 5.10 -25.63
C TYR A 35 -17.66 6.08 -25.50
N TYR A 36 -17.40 7.38 -25.41
CA TYR A 36 -18.43 8.37 -25.13
C TYR A 36 -18.66 9.37 -26.26
N ARG A 37 -17.76 9.46 -27.24
CA ARG A 37 -17.82 10.40 -28.38
C ARG A 37 -18.13 11.84 -27.93
N ILE A 38 -17.52 12.28 -26.85
CA ILE A 38 -17.72 13.61 -26.30
C ILE A 38 -17.07 14.63 -27.23
N PRO A 39 -17.81 15.64 -27.72
CA PRO A 39 -17.22 16.71 -28.52
C PRO A 39 -16.17 17.48 -27.71
N LYS A 40 -14.95 17.63 -28.27
CA LYS A 40 -13.87 18.41 -27.64
C LYS A 40 -13.52 17.95 -26.22
N PRO A 41 -13.20 16.66 -25.98
CA PRO A 41 -12.91 16.14 -24.65
C PRO A 41 -11.70 16.84 -24.01
N ASP A 42 -10.81 17.42 -24.79
CA ASP A 42 -9.66 18.21 -24.37
C ASP A 42 -10.02 19.42 -23.48
N LYS A 43 -11.23 19.96 -23.61
CA LYS A 43 -11.75 21.05 -22.77
C LYS A 43 -12.25 20.57 -21.42
N LEU A 44 -12.67 19.32 -21.31
CA LEU A 44 -13.19 18.70 -20.08
C LEU A 44 -12.10 18.03 -19.28
N VAL A 45 -11.12 17.42 -19.96
CA VAL A 45 -10.02 16.72 -19.31
C VAL A 45 -8.90 17.70 -19.00
N LEU A 46 -8.80 18.07 -17.73
CA LEU A 46 -7.76 18.96 -17.25
C LEU A 46 -6.37 18.30 -17.31
N LYS A 47 -5.31 19.08 -17.06
CA LYS A 47 -3.96 18.53 -16.92
C LYS A 47 -3.88 17.59 -15.75
N THR A 48 -3.15 16.49 -15.89
CA THR A 48 -2.90 15.53 -14.80
C THR A 48 -2.20 16.25 -13.64
N LEU A 49 -2.72 16.05 -12.43
CA LEU A 49 -2.09 16.58 -11.22
C LEU A 49 -0.79 15.84 -10.94
N ALA A 50 0.29 16.59 -10.84
CA ALA A 50 1.58 16.04 -10.48
C ALA A 50 1.62 15.62 -9.01
N SER A 51 2.24 14.45 -8.73
CA SER A 51 2.61 14.07 -7.37
C SER A 51 3.62 15.07 -6.79
N PRO A 52 3.59 15.35 -5.48
CA PRO A 52 4.60 16.20 -4.84
C PRO A 52 6.01 15.62 -4.94
N THR A 53 6.14 14.31 -4.96
CA THR A 53 7.40 13.61 -5.18
C THR A 53 7.24 12.50 -6.22
N THR A 54 8.31 12.14 -6.91
CA THR A 54 8.34 11.06 -7.90
C THR A 54 8.97 9.78 -7.37
N GLU A 55 9.62 9.85 -6.22
CA GLU A 55 10.25 8.75 -5.50
C GLU A 55 9.79 8.72 -4.04
N HIS A 56 9.89 7.58 -3.40
CA HIS A 56 9.57 7.36 -1.98
C HIS A 56 8.17 7.82 -1.54
N TYR A 57 7.23 7.87 -2.50
CA TYR A 57 5.86 8.35 -2.29
C TYR A 57 4.89 7.29 -1.77
N ARG A 58 5.27 6.01 -1.88
CA ARG A 58 4.39 4.87 -1.56
C ARG A 58 4.51 4.50 -0.09
N ASN A 59 3.38 4.42 0.61
CA ASN A 59 3.35 4.10 2.02
C ASN A 59 3.30 2.61 2.34
N LYS A 60 3.01 1.73 1.37
CA LYS A 60 2.83 0.29 1.61
C LYS A 60 3.47 -0.54 0.51
N ASN A 61 4.15 -1.63 0.89
CA ASN A 61 4.54 -2.70 -0.01
C ASN A 61 3.98 -4.06 0.46
N GLN A 62 4.07 -5.05 -0.42
CA GLN A 62 3.83 -6.46 -0.12
C GLN A 62 4.77 -7.29 -1.01
N PHE A 63 5.85 -7.77 -0.43
CA PHE A 63 6.87 -8.51 -1.17
C PHE A 63 6.78 -10.01 -0.86
N PRO A 64 6.52 -10.85 -1.88
CA PRO A 64 6.70 -12.28 -1.77
C PRO A 64 8.15 -12.61 -1.41
N LEU A 65 8.31 -13.72 -0.69
CA LEU A 65 9.59 -14.24 -0.27
C LEU A 65 9.96 -15.50 -1.05
N ALA A 66 11.25 -15.70 -1.24
CA ALA A 66 11.80 -16.94 -1.74
C ALA A 66 13.15 -17.24 -1.08
N VAL A 67 13.65 -18.46 -1.30
CA VAL A 67 15.02 -18.83 -0.93
C VAL A 67 15.81 -19.08 -2.20
N ARG A 68 16.90 -18.34 -2.39
CA ARG A 68 17.82 -18.50 -3.53
C ARG A 68 19.24 -18.65 -3.01
N ASN A 69 19.91 -19.76 -3.33
CA ASN A 69 21.26 -20.09 -2.87
C ASN A 69 21.40 -20.00 -1.33
N GLY A 70 20.43 -20.54 -0.59
CA GLY A 70 20.40 -20.52 0.88
C GLY A 70 20.11 -19.16 1.53
N ARG A 71 19.86 -18.11 0.74
CA ARG A 71 19.54 -16.74 1.21
C ARG A 71 18.08 -16.42 1.00
N VAL A 72 17.47 -15.79 1.98
CA VAL A 72 16.10 -15.24 1.85
C VAL A 72 16.16 -14.00 0.95
N ILE A 73 15.32 -13.98 -0.07
CA ILE A 73 15.11 -12.85 -0.97
C ILE A 73 13.67 -12.38 -0.89
N ALA A 74 13.44 -11.10 -1.12
CA ALA A 74 12.13 -10.46 -1.24
C ALA A 74 12.11 -9.61 -2.51
N GLY A 75 10.96 -9.48 -3.16
CA GLY A 75 10.87 -8.68 -4.37
C GLY A 75 9.53 -8.77 -5.08
N LEU A 76 9.55 -8.68 -6.39
CA LEU A 76 8.35 -8.67 -7.24
C LEU A 76 8.48 -9.76 -8.31
N TYR A 77 7.35 -10.29 -8.75
CA TYR A 77 7.37 -11.25 -9.86
C TYR A 77 7.70 -10.56 -11.17
N LYS A 78 8.48 -11.24 -12.00
CA LYS A 78 8.69 -10.86 -13.39
C LYS A 78 7.35 -10.95 -14.12
N GLU A 79 7.05 -9.95 -14.95
CA GLU A 79 5.80 -9.86 -15.67
C GLU A 79 5.47 -11.15 -16.44
N GLY A 80 4.24 -11.64 -16.28
CA GLY A 80 3.75 -12.87 -16.91
C GLY A 80 4.40 -14.18 -16.41
N THR A 81 5.15 -14.15 -15.29
CA THR A 81 5.83 -15.34 -14.75
C THR A 81 5.68 -15.46 -13.22
N ASN A 82 6.08 -16.62 -12.68
CA ASN A 82 6.24 -16.84 -11.23
C ASN A 82 7.71 -16.69 -10.77
N GLU A 83 8.58 -16.12 -11.60
CA GLU A 83 9.97 -15.86 -11.24
C GLU A 83 10.06 -14.60 -10.39
N LEU A 84 10.63 -14.74 -9.17
CA LEU A 84 10.83 -13.61 -8.25
C LEU A 84 12.11 -12.84 -8.62
N VAL A 85 11.94 -11.56 -8.96
CA VAL A 85 13.03 -10.59 -9.10
C VAL A 85 13.31 -9.98 -7.74
N GLU A 86 14.53 -10.15 -7.22
CA GLU A 86 14.91 -9.55 -5.93
C GLU A 86 14.96 -8.03 -6.05
N ILE A 87 14.22 -7.34 -5.17
CA ILE A 87 14.25 -5.89 -5.03
C ILE A 87 15.00 -5.55 -3.75
N ASN A 88 16.15 -4.92 -3.87
CA ASN A 88 16.94 -4.50 -2.71
C ASN A 88 16.42 -3.19 -2.14
N GLU A 89 15.98 -2.30 -3.01
CA GLU A 89 15.41 -1.01 -2.66
C GLU A 89 14.31 -0.66 -3.67
N ASP A 90 13.09 -0.46 -3.18
CA ASP A 90 11.97 0.02 -4.00
C ASP A 90 12.00 1.55 -4.02
N ILE A 91 12.28 2.13 -5.19
CA ILE A 91 12.37 3.59 -5.37
C ILE A 91 11.04 4.31 -5.11
N ALA A 92 9.92 3.60 -5.20
CA ALA A 92 8.62 4.17 -4.90
C ALA A 92 8.28 4.12 -3.41
N LEU A 93 8.80 3.13 -2.67
CA LEU A 93 8.48 2.91 -1.27
C LEU A 93 9.19 3.91 -0.35
N HIS A 94 8.49 4.38 0.66
CA HIS A 94 9.06 5.22 1.72
C HIS A 94 10.35 4.62 2.31
N GLU A 95 11.36 5.44 2.59
CA GLU A 95 12.70 5.01 3.05
C GLU A 95 12.63 4.12 4.30
N ASN A 96 11.80 4.48 5.29
CA ASN A 96 11.60 3.66 6.48
C ASN A 96 11.01 2.27 6.14
N GLY A 97 10.11 2.20 5.17
CA GLY A 97 9.58 0.93 4.66
C GLY A 97 10.66 0.07 4.02
N ASN A 98 11.52 0.66 3.18
CA ASN A 98 12.69 -0.02 2.61
C ASN A 98 13.64 -0.54 3.70
N LYS A 99 13.96 0.31 4.68
CA LYS A 99 14.84 -0.05 5.82
C LYS A 99 14.31 -1.27 6.57
N ILE A 100 13.03 -1.25 6.95
CA ILE A 100 12.43 -2.35 7.74
C ILE A 100 12.24 -3.61 6.90
N THR A 101 11.89 -3.50 5.61
CA THR A 101 11.84 -4.65 4.69
C THR A 101 13.20 -5.34 4.59
N ALA A 102 14.28 -4.57 4.42
CA ALA A 102 15.64 -5.10 4.35
C ALA A 102 16.07 -5.77 5.67
N LEU A 103 15.76 -5.16 6.80
CA LEU A 103 16.04 -5.72 8.13
C LEU A 103 15.25 -7.02 8.36
N ALA A 104 13.95 -7.04 8.04
CA ALA A 104 13.11 -8.22 8.18
C ALA A 104 13.65 -9.40 7.34
N LYS A 105 13.98 -9.16 6.06
CA LYS A 105 14.62 -10.13 5.17
C LYS A 105 15.91 -10.70 5.80
N LYS A 106 16.80 -9.84 6.30
CA LYS A 106 18.04 -10.23 6.96
C LYS A 106 17.80 -11.09 8.21
N CYS A 107 16.86 -10.67 9.08
CA CYS A 107 16.53 -11.40 10.32
C CYS A 107 15.90 -12.77 10.06
N LEU A 108 15.00 -12.88 9.07
CA LEU A 108 14.44 -14.18 8.66
C LEU A 108 15.54 -15.17 8.28
N GLY A 109 16.52 -14.73 7.49
CA GLY A 109 17.67 -15.55 7.12
C GLY A 109 18.58 -15.88 8.31
N LYS A 110 18.93 -14.89 9.14
CA LYS A 110 19.79 -15.03 10.33
C LYS A 110 19.24 -16.08 11.31
N TYR A 111 17.95 -16.03 11.58
CA TYR A 111 17.30 -16.94 12.54
C TYR A 111 16.75 -18.21 11.91
N LYS A 112 17.02 -18.42 10.61
CA LYS A 112 16.58 -19.61 9.84
C LYS A 112 15.06 -19.84 9.98
N VAL A 113 14.29 -18.78 9.87
CA VAL A 113 12.84 -18.86 9.84
C VAL A 113 12.40 -19.53 8.55
N ALA A 114 11.43 -20.43 8.64
CA ALA A 114 10.91 -21.12 7.48
C ALA A 114 10.22 -20.14 6.50
N ILE A 115 10.60 -20.22 5.24
CA ILE A 115 9.96 -19.50 4.14
C ILE A 115 9.11 -20.50 3.36
N SER A 116 7.86 -20.17 3.15
CA SER A 116 6.95 -20.98 2.36
C SER A 116 7.37 -20.96 0.88
N THR A 117 7.34 -22.12 0.26
CA THR A 117 7.68 -22.30 -1.17
C THR A 117 6.70 -23.28 -1.79
N ASN A 118 6.64 -23.36 -3.13
CA ASN A 118 5.80 -24.33 -3.83
C ASN A 118 6.05 -25.79 -3.43
N LYS A 119 7.28 -26.10 -2.94
CA LYS A 119 7.65 -27.45 -2.48
C LYS A 119 7.39 -27.66 -0.97
N LYS A 120 7.39 -26.58 -0.19
CA LYS A 120 7.22 -26.61 1.26
C LYS A 120 6.22 -25.52 1.65
N ASN A 121 4.97 -25.91 1.75
CA ASN A 121 3.89 -25.04 2.13
C ASN A 121 3.82 -24.83 3.64
N TYR A 122 4.88 -24.24 4.21
CA TYR A 122 5.00 -23.92 5.63
C TYR A 122 5.97 -22.77 5.83
N GLY A 123 5.54 -21.72 6.52
CA GLY A 123 6.36 -20.58 6.90
C GLY A 123 5.85 -19.24 6.37
N VAL A 124 6.74 -18.26 6.38
CA VAL A 124 6.44 -16.90 5.91
C VAL A 124 6.41 -16.86 4.38
N LYS A 125 5.34 -16.28 3.83
CA LYS A 125 5.10 -16.13 2.37
C LYS A 125 5.46 -14.73 1.87
N TYR A 126 5.05 -13.71 2.65
CA TYR A 126 5.25 -12.29 2.28
C TYR A 126 5.74 -11.48 3.48
N ILE A 127 6.46 -10.41 3.17
CA ILE A 127 6.69 -9.28 4.05
C ILE A 127 5.88 -8.11 3.50
N ALA A 128 5.08 -7.46 4.35
CA ALA A 128 4.45 -6.20 4.04
C ALA A 128 4.91 -5.14 5.04
N THR A 129 5.23 -3.94 4.56
CA THR A 129 5.44 -2.78 5.42
C THR A 129 4.43 -1.68 5.08
N ARG A 130 3.93 -1.01 6.08
CA ARG A 130 3.17 0.23 5.95
C ARG A 130 3.89 1.31 6.75
N THR A 131 4.16 2.43 6.12
CA THR A 131 4.85 3.58 6.75
C THR A 131 3.93 4.78 6.76
N SER A 132 3.77 5.39 7.93
CA SER A 132 3.06 6.65 8.07
C SER A 132 3.90 7.81 7.54
N PHE A 133 3.31 8.62 6.67
CA PHE A 133 3.91 9.88 6.22
C PHE A 133 3.77 11.00 7.25
N TYR A 134 2.85 10.83 8.20
CA TYR A 134 2.64 11.79 9.28
C TYR A 134 3.81 11.83 10.29
N ASN A 135 4.31 10.65 10.68
CA ASN A 135 5.30 10.55 11.76
C ASN A 135 6.45 9.57 11.49
N GLY A 136 6.47 8.90 10.35
CA GLY A 136 7.50 7.94 9.96
C GLY A 136 7.39 6.57 10.62
N ASP A 137 6.33 6.30 11.39
CA ASP A 137 6.10 5.02 12.04
C ASP A 137 5.86 3.90 11.03
N VAL A 138 6.36 2.70 11.35
CA VAL A 138 6.24 1.52 10.49
C VAL A 138 5.47 0.42 11.18
N GLN A 139 4.48 -0.13 10.48
CA GLN A 139 3.88 -1.42 10.75
C GLN A 139 4.50 -2.46 9.81
N LEU A 140 5.03 -3.53 10.40
CA LEU A 140 5.55 -4.69 9.70
C LEU A 140 4.55 -5.84 9.81
N THR A 141 4.19 -6.45 8.69
CA THR A 141 3.34 -7.64 8.67
C THR A 141 4.09 -8.80 8.02
N PHE A 142 4.21 -9.90 8.75
CA PHE A 142 4.57 -11.19 8.20
C PHE A 142 3.29 -11.92 7.78
N VAL A 143 3.19 -12.32 6.53
CA VAL A 143 2.08 -13.14 6.05
C VAL A 143 2.55 -14.58 5.96
N ALA A 144 1.86 -15.49 6.61
CA ALA A 144 2.23 -16.90 6.69
C ALA A 144 1.00 -17.81 6.63
N ASN A 145 1.22 -19.08 6.32
CA ASN A 145 0.16 -20.09 6.29
C ASN A 145 -0.01 -20.86 7.60
N THR A 146 0.57 -20.33 8.68
CA THR A 146 0.45 -20.90 10.02
C THR A 146 0.74 -19.82 11.07
N ASP A 147 0.14 -19.95 12.23
CA ASP A 147 0.40 -19.14 13.43
C ASP A 147 1.67 -19.58 14.19
N LYS A 148 2.14 -20.81 13.95
CA LYS A 148 3.28 -21.42 14.67
C LYS A 148 4.54 -21.43 13.82
N ILE A 149 5.32 -20.34 13.87
CA ILE A 149 6.57 -20.21 13.12
C ILE A 149 7.77 -20.22 14.06
N LYS A 150 8.58 -21.26 13.95
CA LYS A 150 9.81 -21.41 14.77
C LYS A 150 10.75 -20.21 14.55
N ASN A 151 11.27 -19.66 15.66
CA ASN A 151 12.22 -18.53 15.72
C ASN A 151 11.67 -17.17 15.23
N LEU A 152 10.39 -17.03 14.93
CA LEU A 152 9.80 -15.72 14.56
C LEU A 152 9.90 -14.73 15.75
N ASP A 153 9.80 -15.23 16.97
CA ASP A 153 10.01 -14.47 18.21
C ASP A 153 11.37 -13.77 18.25
N LYS A 154 12.44 -14.43 17.78
CA LYS A 154 13.78 -13.85 17.71
C LYS A 154 13.85 -12.74 16.67
N VAL A 155 13.16 -12.89 15.53
CA VAL A 155 13.05 -11.87 14.49
C VAL A 155 12.33 -10.64 15.06
N VAL A 156 11.18 -10.84 15.71
CA VAL A 156 10.41 -9.77 16.37
C VAL A 156 11.25 -9.05 17.40
N ASN A 157 11.96 -9.79 18.27
CA ASN A 157 12.82 -9.22 19.31
C ASN A 157 14.00 -8.39 18.78
N GLU A 158 14.49 -8.65 17.58
CA GLU A 158 15.51 -7.82 16.94
C GLU A 158 14.88 -6.58 16.30
N ILE A 159 13.80 -6.75 15.52
CA ILE A 159 13.17 -5.67 14.75
C ILE A 159 12.51 -4.61 15.65
N LYS A 160 11.87 -5.01 16.75
CA LYS A 160 11.22 -4.07 17.68
C LYS A 160 12.17 -3.06 18.35
N ARG A 161 13.50 -3.26 18.22
CA ARG A 161 14.51 -2.30 18.70
C ARG A 161 14.62 -1.06 17.81
N GLU A 162 14.17 -1.16 16.57
CA GLU A 162 14.08 -0.01 15.68
C GLU A 162 12.95 0.92 16.16
N ARG A 163 13.30 2.14 16.56
CA ARG A 163 12.36 3.11 17.16
C ARG A 163 11.17 3.47 16.26
N ILE A 164 11.36 3.36 14.94
CA ILE A 164 10.32 3.61 13.94
C ILE A 164 9.29 2.48 13.84
N VAL A 165 9.58 1.28 14.35
CA VAL A 165 8.64 0.15 14.34
C VAL A 165 7.68 0.27 15.51
N LYS A 166 6.40 0.48 15.24
CA LYS A 166 5.32 0.61 16.23
C LYS A 166 4.37 -0.56 16.26
N SER A 167 4.38 -1.37 15.21
CA SER A 167 3.47 -2.51 15.06
C SER A 167 4.18 -3.64 14.33
N ILE A 168 4.08 -4.87 14.85
CA ILE A 168 4.48 -6.08 14.14
C ILE A 168 3.33 -7.08 14.21
N ILE A 169 2.84 -7.49 13.06
CA ILE A 169 1.67 -8.36 12.88
C ILE A 169 2.10 -9.66 12.22
N LEU A 170 1.54 -10.77 12.65
CA LEU A 170 1.48 -12.01 11.90
C LEU A 170 0.08 -12.15 11.32
N ASN A 171 -0.04 -12.11 10.02
CA ASN A 171 -1.27 -12.39 9.32
C ASN A 171 -1.26 -13.85 8.86
N VAL A 172 -2.28 -14.59 9.23
CA VAL A 172 -2.43 -16.01 8.86
C VAL A 172 -3.36 -16.11 7.65
N THR A 173 -2.84 -16.69 6.56
CA THR A 173 -3.57 -16.88 5.30
C THR A 173 -3.71 -18.36 4.99
N ASN A 174 -4.86 -18.76 4.45
CA ASN A 174 -5.07 -20.10 3.91
C ASN A 174 -4.69 -20.10 2.42
N ASP A 175 -4.16 -21.25 1.93
CA ASP A 175 -3.71 -21.35 0.54
C ASP A 175 -4.81 -21.21 -0.51
N ASN A 176 -6.07 -21.33 -0.12
CA ASN A 176 -7.22 -21.17 -1.00
C ASN A 176 -7.67 -19.71 -1.15
N ASP A 177 -7.07 -18.77 -0.41
CA ASP A 177 -7.39 -17.37 -0.52
C ASP A 177 -6.65 -16.76 -1.72
N HIS A 178 -7.39 -16.21 -2.68
CA HIS A 178 -6.81 -15.40 -3.77
C HIS A 178 -6.19 -14.09 -3.28
N LEU A 179 -6.35 -13.78 -2.00
CA LEU A 179 -5.82 -12.59 -1.35
C LEU A 179 -4.45 -12.88 -0.73
N VAL A 180 -3.56 -11.88 -0.79
CA VAL A 180 -2.24 -11.96 -0.15
C VAL A 180 -2.36 -12.14 1.36
N MET A 181 -3.30 -11.43 2.01
CA MET A 181 -3.54 -11.48 3.45
C MET A 181 -4.82 -12.26 3.76
N GLY A 182 -4.74 -13.17 4.74
CA GLY A 182 -5.87 -13.89 5.29
C GLY A 182 -6.72 -13.05 6.25
N SER A 183 -7.71 -13.70 6.87
CA SER A 183 -8.65 -13.02 7.79
C SER A 183 -8.06 -12.78 9.18
N GLU A 184 -7.15 -13.63 9.65
CA GLU A 184 -6.63 -13.61 11.01
C GLU A 184 -5.37 -12.76 11.12
N ASN A 185 -5.36 -11.81 12.08
CA ASN A 185 -4.21 -11.01 12.47
C ASN A 185 -3.83 -11.28 13.93
N ILE A 186 -2.56 -11.55 14.17
CA ILE A 186 -1.99 -11.77 15.51
C ILE A 186 -0.97 -10.65 15.74
N THR A 187 -1.20 -9.80 16.73
CA THR A 187 -0.25 -8.76 17.12
C THR A 187 0.92 -9.36 17.86
N LEU A 188 2.11 -9.28 17.27
CA LEU A 188 3.36 -9.78 17.85
C LEU A 188 4.10 -8.71 18.67
N TYR A 189 3.91 -7.42 18.33
CA TYR A 189 4.49 -6.29 19.05
C TYR A 189 3.71 -5.00 18.77
N GLY A 190 3.57 -4.18 19.81
CA GLY A 190 2.99 -2.84 19.74
C GLY A 190 1.47 -2.84 19.52
N ALA A 191 0.97 -1.80 18.87
CA ALA A 191 -0.44 -1.69 18.49
C ALA A 191 -0.73 -2.52 17.23
N ASP A 192 -1.99 -2.83 16.98
CA ASP A 192 -2.44 -3.50 15.76
C ASP A 192 -2.62 -2.52 14.57
N TYR A 193 -2.39 -1.24 14.80
CA TYR A 193 -2.48 -0.16 13.82
C TYR A 193 -1.26 0.78 13.87
N ILE A 194 -1.15 1.64 12.86
CA ILE A 194 -0.35 2.87 12.87
C ILE A 194 -1.23 4.06 12.52
N VAL A 195 -0.82 5.27 12.95
CA VAL A 195 -1.59 6.49 12.69
C VAL A 195 -1.05 7.19 11.45
N GLU A 196 -1.93 7.49 10.50
CA GLU A 196 -1.65 8.34 9.34
C GLU A 196 -2.49 9.62 9.42
N LYS A 197 -2.11 10.67 8.66
CA LYS A 197 -2.81 11.95 8.65
C LYS A 197 -3.01 12.46 7.23
N ILE A 198 -4.26 12.87 6.91
CA ILE A 198 -4.57 13.61 5.68
C ILE A 198 -5.25 14.93 6.09
N GLY A 199 -4.66 16.06 5.72
CA GLY A 199 -5.13 17.36 6.23
C GLY A 199 -5.01 17.39 7.75
N ASP A 200 -6.12 17.62 8.46
CA ASP A 200 -6.18 17.65 9.92
C ASP A 200 -6.75 16.36 10.54
N ILE A 201 -7.15 15.40 9.71
CA ILE A 201 -7.79 14.17 10.14
C ILE A 201 -6.75 13.07 10.31
N LYS A 202 -6.80 12.38 11.44
CA LYS A 202 -5.98 11.20 11.75
C LYS A 202 -6.78 9.93 11.49
N TYR A 203 -6.10 8.93 10.94
CA TYR A 203 -6.65 7.62 10.61
C TYR A 203 -5.81 6.53 11.29
N GLU A 204 -6.45 5.59 11.95
CA GLU A 204 -5.83 4.39 12.47
C GLU A 204 -5.87 3.32 11.38
N LEU A 205 -4.70 2.87 10.93
CA LEU A 205 -4.58 1.96 9.80
C LEU A 205 -4.10 0.59 10.27
N SER A 206 -4.99 -0.38 10.25
CA SER A 206 -4.64 -1.78 10.49
C SER A 206 -3.87 -2.38 9.30
N ALA A 207 -3.32 -3.60 9.45
CA ALA A 207 -2.55 -4.26 8.40
C ALA A 207 -3.35 -4.45 7.10
N LYS A 208 -4.66 -4.70 7.22
CA LYS A 208 -5.57 -4.98 6.10
C LYS A 208 -6.26 -3.74 5.55
N SER A 209 -6.42 -2.68 6.33
CA SER A 209 -7.14 -1.48 5.93
C SER A 209 -6.65 -0.96 4.58
N PHE A 210 -7.60 -0.66 3.69
CA PHE A 210 -7.27 0.06 2.47
C PHE A 210 -6.96 1.52 2.81
N PHE A 211 -5.88 2.03 2.27
CA PHE A 211 -5.54 3.44 2.31
C PHE A 211 -4.79 3.82 1.04
N GLN A 212 -4.95 5.04 0.56
CA GLN A 212 -4.29 5.50 -0.65
C GLN A 212 -2.77 5.38 -0.53
N LEU A 213 -2.13 4.79 -1.55
CA LEU A 213 -0.69 4.45 -1.51
C LEU A 213 0.25 5.64 -1.55
N ASN A 214 -0.22 6.80 -2.01
CA ASN A 214 0.54 8.05 -2.06
C ASN A 214 -0.17 9.11 -1.21
N PRO A 215 0.07 9.19 0.11
CA PRO A 215 -0.60 10.14 1.01
C PRO A 215 -0.44 11.60 0.60
N LEU A 216 0.72 11.96 0.05
CA LEU A 216 1.01 13.33 -0.41
C LEU A 216 0.15 13.73 -1.62
N ALA A 217 -0.05 12.81 -2.57
CA ALA A 217 -0.94 13.03 -3.71
C ALA A 217 -2.42 12.91 -3.31
N THR A 218 -2.74 12.10 -2.30
CA THR A 218 -4.11 11.91 -1.80
C THR A 218 -4.70 13.21 -1.31
N LYS A 219 -3.94 14.01 -0.55
CA LYS A 219 -4.41 15.33 -0.13
C LYS A 219 -4.81 16.20 -1.32
N LYS A 220 -3.97 16.26 -2.36
CA LYS A 220 -4.29 17.02 -3.59
C LYS A 220 -5.55 16.48 -4.29
N LEU A 221 -5.72 15.16 -4.32
CA LEU A 221 -6.92 14.53 -4.88
C LEU A 221 -8.17 14.93 -4.10
N TYR A 222 -8.12 14.87 -2.78
CA TYR A 222 -9.25 15.21 -1.92
C TYR A 222 -9.57 16.70 -1.94
N ASP A 223 -8.55 17.57 -2.03
CA ASP A 223 -8.75 19.01 -2.26
C ASP A 223 -9.54 19.25 -3.56
N LYS A 224 -9.28 18.47 -4.62
CA LYS A 224 -10.03 18.55 -5.88
C LYS A 224 -11.44 17.98 -5.78
N VAL A 225 -11.65 16.94 -4.97
CA VAL A 225 -13.01 16.46 -4.67
C VAL A 225 -13.84 17.58 -4.02
N VAL A 226 -13.28 18.23 -3.00
CA VAL A 226 -13.94 19.38 -2.33
C VAL A 226 -14.23 20.52 -3.33
N GLU A 227 -13.25 20.90 -4.15
CA GLU A 227 -13.38 21.95 -5.17
C GLU A 227 -14.51 21.65 -6.16
N PHE A 228 -14.53 20.43 -6.70
CA PHE A 228 -15.50 20.06 -7.74
C PHE A 228 -16.90 19.79 -7.18
N ALA A 229 -17.00 19.25 -5.97
CA ALA A 229 -18.28 19.05 -5.31
C ALA A 229 -18.97 20.39 -4.95
N ASN A 230 -18.19 21.47 -4.75
CA ASN A 230 -18.70 22.80 -4.42
C ASN A 230 -19.77 22.77 -3.32
N LEU A 231 -19.46 22.01 -2.24
CA LEU A 231 -20.39 21.73 -1.14
C LEU A 231 -20.78 22.99 -0.37
N LYS A 232 -22.02 23.01 0.08
CA LYS A 232 -22.59 24.02 0.98
C LYS A 232 -22.85 23.39 2.35
N GLU A 233 -22.84 24.20 3.39
CA GLU A 233 -23.14 23.77 4.77
C GLU A 233 -24.51 23.10 4.94
N THR A 234 -25.41 23.27 3.97
CA THR A 234 -26.74 22.65 3.95
C THR A 234 -26.80 21.31 3.24
N ASP A 235 -25.74 20.93 2.53
CA ASP A 235 -25.73 19.73 1.70
C ASP A 235 -25.59 18.46 2.53
N VAL A 236 -26.19 17.38 2.05
CA VAL A 236 -26.05 16.02 2.55
C VAL A 236 -25.28 15.22 1.52
N VAL A 237 -24.19 14.59 1.96
CA VAL A 237 -23.27 13.85 1.09
C VAL A 237 -23.42 12.34 1.33
N LEU A 238 -23.50 11.57 0.25
CA LEU A 238 -23.37 10.12 0.28
C LEU A 238 -21.99 9.72 -0.26
N ASP A 239 -21.16 9.14 0.60
CA ASP A 239 -19.89 8.50 0.25
C ASP A 239 -20.17 7.01 0.00
N ALA A 240 -20.50 6.66 -1.25
CA ALA A 240 -20.81 5.30 -1.65
C ALA A 240 -19.49 4.53 -1.92
N PHE A 241 -19.40 3.31 -1.38
CA PHE A 241 -18.17 2.49 -1.39
C PHE A 241 -17.03 3.17 -0.61
N CYS A 242 -17.37 3.69 0.57
CA CYS A 242 -16.51 4.60 1.32
C CYS A 242 -15.23 3.95 1.90
N GLY A 243 -15.16 2.61 1.98
CA GLY A 243 -14.09 1.92 2.69
C GLY A 243 -14.04 2.38 4.15
N VAL A 244 -12.89 2.85 4.61
CA VAL A 244 -12.72 3.46 5.95
C VAL A 244 -13.21 4.93 6.02
N GLY A 245 -13.96 5.40 5.02
CA GLY A 245 -14.60 6.71 5.01
C GLY A 245 -13.66 7.91 4.83
N THR A 246 -12.50 7.73 4.22
CA THR A 246 -11.48 8.81 4.15
C THR A 246 -11.93 10.03 3.36
N ILE A 247 -12.72 9.86 2.28
CA ILE A 247 -13.25 10.98 1.49
C ILE A 247 -14.38 11.66 2.27
N GLY A 248 -15.35 10.87 2.76
CA GLY A 248 -16.47 11.38 3.54
C GLY A 248 -16.02 12.20 4.74
N GLN A 249 -15.06 11.70 5.51
CA GLN A 249 -14.48 12.42 6.64
C GLN A 249 -13.77 13.71 6.19
N TYR A 250 -13.03 13.67 5.06
CA TYR A 250 -12.32 14.85 4.55
C TYR A 250 -13.26 15.98 4.14
N VAL A 251 -14.43 15.67 3.59
CA VAL A 251 -15.42 16.67 3.18
C VAL A 251 -16.38 17.07 4.29
N SER A 252 -16.44 16.35 5.41
CA SER A 252 -17.45 16.51 6.47
C SER A 252 -17.54 17.92 7.06
N SER A 253 -16.42 18.66 7.11
CA SER A 253 -16.40 20.05 7.56
C SER A 253 -16.98 21.06 6.58
N LYS A 254 -17.42 20.62 5.37
CA LYS A 254 -17.91 21.46 4.28
C LYS A 254 -19.39 21.24 3.96
N CYS A 255 -20.06 20.34 4.67
CA CYS A 255 -21.45 19.99 4.44
C CYS A 255 -22.18 19.77 5.77
N LYS A 256 -23.50 19.60 5.70
CA LYS A 256 -24.35 19.37 6.87
C LYS A 256 -24.12 17.99 7.47
N GLU A 257 -24.04 16.99 6.60
CA GLU A 257 -24.04 15.59 7.03
C GLU A 257 -23.41 14.70 5.94
N VAL A 258 -22.72 13.62 6.36
CA VAL A 258 -22.14 12.63 5.46
C VAL A 258 -22.60 11.23 5.87
N TYR A 259 -23.10 10.48 4.90
CA TYR A 259 -23.41 9.06 5.03
C TYR A 259 -22.40 8.23 4.26
N GLY A 260 -21.67 7.34 4.95
CA GLY A 260 -20.74 6.38 4.33
C GLY A 260 -21.42 5.02 4.21
N VAL A 261 -21.27 4.36 3.05
CA VAL A 261 -21.77 2.99 2.81
C VAL A 261 -20.68 2.15 2.17
N ASP A 262 -20.37 1.01 2.79
CA ASP A 262 -19.49 -0.01 2.23
C ASP A 262 -19.97 -1.42 2.58
N ILE A 263 -19.64 -2.41 1.73
CA ILE A 263 -19.96 -3.82 1.96
C ILE A 263 -19.02 -4.48 2.98
N VAL A 264 -17.82 -3.91 3.16
CA VAL A 264 -16.78 -4.46 4.05
C VAL A 264 -16.99 -3.96 5.47
N ALA A 265 -17.62 -4.79 6.31
CA ALA A 265 -17.94 -4.43 7.69
C ALA A 265 -16.73 -3.99 8.53
N ASP A 266 -15.56 -4.60 8.31
CA ASP A 266 -14.32 -4.23 9.01
C ASP A 266 -13.85 -2.82 8.64
N ALA A 267 -14.00 -2.43 7.35
CA ALA A 267 -13.64 -1.09 6.89
C ALA A 267 -14.55 0.01 7.50
N ILE A 268 -15.81 -0.33 7.80
CA ILE A 268 -16.75 0.60 8.47
C ILE A 268 -16.41 0.77 9.97
N LYS A 269 -15.77 -0.23 10.58
CA LYS A 269 -15.34 -0.14 11.99
C LYS A 269 -14.04 0.64 12.18
N ASP A 270 -13.12 0.55 11.21
CA ASP A 270 -11.86 1.29 11.18
C ASP A 270 -12.10 2.79 10.91
#